data_1d9682a55ad37838c41d5538aaf47db1
#
_entry.id   1d9682a55ad37838c41d5538aaf47db1
#
_cell.length_a   1.000
_cell.length_b   1.000
_cell.length_c   1.000
_cell.angle_alpha   90.00
_cell.angle_beta   90.00
_cell.angle_gamma   90.00
#
_symmetry.space_group_name_H-M   'P 1'
#
loop_
_entity.id
_entity.type
_entity.pdbx_description
1 polymer ?
#
loop_
_entity_poly.entity_id
_entity_poly.type
_entity_poly.pdbx_seq_one_letter_code
_entity_poly.pdbx_strand_id
1 'polypeptide(L)'
;MKSGATDGMPSSVGINRNNQRNNPMIKWLNRTLIESDHLCACFTEKEYYKTLRSLNIPIADWDRWLMQDALATTHYFTTPKGSRVTIVCIPVKPEADGIDVATLLVHEAVHVVQEYFRYIGEDNPGSEIEAYAIQNTSAHLLNAYRDRLFPKPKKEKKEAGTTLTNNP
;
A
#
# COMPACT_ATOMS: atom_id res chain seq x y z
N MET A 1 -37.36 -6.30 46.99
CA MET A 1 -38.07 -6.30 45.71
C MET A 1 -37.14 -5.64 44.71
N LYS A 2 -36.53 -6.45 43.87
CA LYS A 2 -36.60 -6.54 42.36
C LYS A 2 -36.48 -5.16 41.71
N SER A 3 -35.60 -4.88 40.79
CA SER A 3 -35.10 -5.68 39.68
C SER A 3 -33.88 -5.02 39.03
N GLY A 4 -33.03 -5.82 38.48
CA GLY A 4 -31.89 -5.48 37.68
C GLY A 4 -32.27 -4.97 36.29
N ALA A 5 -31.35 -4.19 35.73
CA ALA A 5 -31.26 -3.96 34.31
C ALA A 5 -29.77 -4.13 33.92
N THR A 6 -29.50 -5.20 33.21
CA THR A 6 -28.22 -5.45 32.56
C THR A 6 -28.24 -4.73 31.22
N ASP A 7 -27.54 -3.61 31.09
CA ASP A 7 -27.33 -2.96 29.79
C ASP A 7 -26.29 -3.76 29.03
N GLY A 8 -26.76 -4.33 27.92
CA GLY A 8 -25.94 -5.08 26.96
C GLY A 8 -24.96 -4.17 26.25
N MET A 9 -23.69 -4.59 26.26
CA MET A 9 -22.68 -4.01 25.39
C MET A 9 -23.07 -4.21 23.92
N PRO A 10 -22.90 -3.19 23.05
CA PRO A 10 -23.10 -3.38 21.63
C PRO A 10 -22.05 -4.33 21.08
N SER A 11 -22.53 -5.37 20.44
CA SER A 11 -21.76 -6.36 19.72
C SER A 11 -20.79 -5.70 18.73
N SER A 12 -19.54 -6.15 18.78
CA SER A 12 -18.47 -5.84 17.84
C SER A 12 -18.96 -5.85 16.39
N VAL A 13 -18.93 -4.69 15.75
CA VAL A 13 -19.12 -4.56 14.30
C VAL A 13 -18.01 -5.35 13.63
N GLY A 14 -18.36 -6.52 13.12
CA GLY A 14 -17.45 -7.35 12.35
C GLY A 14 -16.96 -6.58 11.12
N ILE A 15 -15.71 -6.16 11.14
CA ILE A 15 -15.04 -5.60 9.97
C ILE A 15 -14.98 -6.72 8.93
N ASN A 16 -15.78 -6.59 7.89
CA ASN A 16 -15.85 -7.55 6.79
C ASN A 16 -14.53 -7.52 6.00
N ARG A 17 -13.58 -8.38 6.39
CA ARG A 17 -12.24 -8.52 5.80
C ARG A 17 -12.25 -9.10 4.37
N ASN A 18 -13.43 -9.44 3.84
CA ASN A 18 -13.55 -10.15 2.56
C ASN A 18 -13.64 -9.27 1.30
N ASN A 19 -13.76 -7.94 1.42
CA ASN A 19 -13.99 -7.08 0.24
C ASN A 19 -12.71 -6.56 -0.44
N GLN A 20 -11.51 -6.96 0.04
CA GLN A 20 -10.24 -6.54 -0.57
C GLN A 20 -9.67 -7.55 -1.59
N ARG A 21 -10.34 -8.71 -1.80
CA ARG A 21 -9.77 -9.81 -2.60
C ARG A 21 -9.87 -9.63 -4.12
N ASN A 22 -10.61 -8.66 -4.62
CA ASN A 22 -10.96 -8.58 -6.05
C ASN A 22 -10.40 -7.37 -6.81
N ASN A 23 -9.48 -6.58 -6.24
CA ASN A 23 -8.78 -5.57 -7.03
C ASN A 23 -7.31 -5.99 -7.25
N PRO A 24 -7.00 -6.69 -8.37
CA PRO A 24 -5.67 -7.28 -8.60
C PRO A 24 -4.58 -6.24 -8.86
N MET A 25 -4.88 -4.94 -8.75
CA MET A 25 -4.02 -3.86 -9.20
C MET A 25 -3.31 -3.08 -8.11
N ILE A 26 -3.86 -3.05 -6.89
CA ILE A 26 -3.22 -2.33 -5.79
C ILE A 26 -2.56 -3.35 -4.87
N LYS A 27 -1.23 -3.31 -4.79
CA LYS A 27 -0.47 -4.07 -3.80
C LYS A 27 -0.19 -3.15 -2.61
N TRP A 28 -0.97 -3.32 -1.55
CA TRP A 28 -0.71 -2.64 -0.29
C TRP A 28 0.56 -3.19 0.35
N LEU A 29 1.49 -2.31 0.71
CA LEU A 29 2.83 -2.71 1.14
C LEU A 29 2.95 -2.91 2.64
N ASN A 30 2.21 -2.15 3.44
CA ASN A 30 2.24 -2.29 4.90
C ASN A 30 0.93 -1.92 5.57
N ARG A 31 0.64 -2.58 6.72
CA ARG A 31 -0.52 -2.31 7.57
C ARG A 31 -0.21 -2.51 9.08
N THR A 32 1.05 -2.56 9.48
CA THR A 32 1.38 -3.04 10.83
C THR A 32 1.72 -1.97 11.86
N LEU A 33 2.41 -0.90 11.50
CA LEU A 33 2.76 0.18 12.43
C LEU A 33 1.99 1.47 12.15
N ILE A 34 1.56 1.64 10.91
CA ILE A 34 0.90 2.84 10.41
C ILE A 34 -0.44 2.38 9.84
N GLU A 35 -1.37 1.98 10.72
CA GLU A 35 -2.66 1.40 10.30
C GLU A 35 -3.55 2.38 9.54
N SER A 36 -3.32 3.68 9.68
CA SER A 36 -4.14 4.72 9.04
C SER A 36 -3.76 5.02 7.60
N ASP A 37 -2.50 4.80 7.21
CA ASP A 37 -2.03 5.07 5.85
C ASP A 37 -1.89 3.78 5.04
N HIS A 38 -2.62 3.75 3.93
CA HIS A 38 -2.47 2.69 2.94
C HIS A 38 -1.33 3.06 2.00
N LEU A 39 -0.17 2.41 2.17
CA LEU A 39 0.97 2.59 1.29
C LEU A 39 0.91 1.65 0.09
N CYS A 40 1.07 2.19 -1.12
CA CYS A 40 1.29 1.41 -2.33
C CYS A 40 2.38 2.04 -3.20
N ALA A 41 2.95 1.23 -4.12
CA ALA A 41 3.89 1.70 -5.13
C ALA A 41 3.28 1.55 -6.52
N CYS A 42 3.49 2.56 -7.37
CA CYS A 42 3.14 2.57 -8.79
C CYS A 42 4.40 2.70 -9.62
N PHE A 43 4.59 1.79 -10.55
CA PHE A 43 5.80 1.68 -11.37
C PHE A 43 5.61 2.19 -12.80
N THR A 44 4.38 2.56 -13.14
CA THR A 44 4.02 3.18 -14.42
C THR A 44 2.92 4.22 -14.22
N GLU A 45 2.90 5.22 -15.10
CA GLU A 45 1.86 6.24 -15.12
C GLU A 45 0.44 5.63 -15.23
N LYS A 46 0.30 4.58 -16.04
CA LYS A 46 -0.95 3.85 -16.20
C LYS A 46 -1.43 3.21 -14.88
N GLU A 47 -0.51 2.63 -14.10
CA GLU A 47 -0.82 2.06 -12.78
C GLU A 47 -1.26 3.16 -11.82
N TYR A 48 -0.58 4.29 -11.80
CA TYR A 48 -0.92 5.43 -10.97
C TYR A 48 -2.36 5.91 -11.20
N TYR A 49 -2.70 6.30 -12.43
CA TYR A 49 -4.06 6.79 -12.70
C TYR A 49 -5.14 5.72 -12.55
N LYS A 50 -4.81 4.44 -12.74
CA LYS A 50 -5.74 3.36 -12.45
C LYS A 50 -5.95 3.18 -10.95
N THR A 51 -4.90 3.37 -10.15
CA THR A 51 -4.98 3.37 -8.69
C THR A 51 -5.87 4.52 -8.20
N LEU A 52 -5.67 5.75 -8.66
CA LEU A 52 -6.51 6.90 -8.30
C LEU A 52 -7.99 6.65 -8.59
N ARG A 53 -8.30 6.11 -9.78
CA ARG A 53 -9.69 5.74 -10.13
C ARG A 53 -10.27 4.70 -9.19
N SER A 54 -9.50 3.66 -8.85
CA SER A 54 -9.95 2.57 -7.98
C SER A 54 -10.19 3.02 -6.53
N LEU A 55 -9.52 4.09 -6.10
CA LEU A 55 -9.67 4.72 -4.81
C LEU A 55 -10.76 5.80 -4.80
N ASN A 56 -11.39 6.06 -5.97
CA ASN A 56 -12.37 7.12 -6.19
C ASN A 56 -11.84 8.51 -5.82
N ILE A 57 -10.53 8.76 -6.03
CA ILE A 57 -9.98 10.09 -5.86
C ILE A 57 -10.57 11.01 -6.94
N PRO A 58 -11.11 12.19 -6.59
CA PRO A 58 -11.65 13.13 -7.57
C PRO A 58 -10.60 13.53 -8.61
N ILE A 59 -11.00 13.63 -9.89
CA ILE A 59 -10.07 13.97 -10.98
C ILE A 59 -9.43 15.34 -10.77
N ALA A 60 -10.12 16.27 -10.13
CA ALA A 60 -9.60 17.60 -9.80
C ALA A 60 -8.40 17.57 -8.84
N ASP A 61 -8.27 16.47 -8.07
CA ASP A 61 -7.20 16.28 -7.09
C ASP A 61 -6.03 15.46 -7.64
N TRP A 62 -6.06 15.12 -8.95
CA TRP A 62 -5.01 14.31 -9.55
C TRP A 62 -3.80 15.16 -9.91
N ASP A 63 -2.65 14.76 -9.37
CA ASP A 63 -1.35 15.28 -9.77
C ASP A 63 -0.75 14.47 -10.94
N ARG A 64 0.35 14.98 -11.48
CA ARG A 64 1.17 14.23 -12.44
C ARG A 64 1.78 13.02 -11.74
N TRP A 65 1.92 11.92 -12.48
CA TRP A 65 2.55 10.69 -11.96
C TRP A 65 3.94 10.94 -11.35
N LEU A 66 4.79 11.71 -12.05
CA LEU A 66 6.04 12.23 -11.52
C LEU A 66 6.00 13.75 -11.56
N MET A 67 6.50 14.39 -10.53
CA MET A 67 6.74 15.83 -10.55
C MET A 67 7.83 16.15 -11.57
N GLN A 68 7.86 17.40 -12.02
CA GLN A 68 8.82 17.83 -13.03
C GLN A 68 10.25 17.51 -12.56
N ASP A 69 11.03 16.87 -13.44
CA ASP A 69 12.42 16.48 -13.22
C ASP A 69 12.67 15.49 -12.06
N ALA A 70 11.60 14.93 -11.46
CA ALA A 70 11.72 13.96 -10.40
C ALA A 70 11.96 12.53 -10.93
N LEU A 71 12.84 11.80 -10.27
CA LEU A 71 13.09 10.37 -10.54
C LEU A 71 12.09 9.47 -9.82
N ALA A 72 11.53 9.93 -8.71
CA ALA A 72 10.42 9.35 -7.99
C ALA A 72 9.57 10.48 -7.39
N THR A 73 8.34 10.17 -6.96
CA THR A 73 7.46 11.13 -6.29
C THR A 73 6.54 10.40 -5.34
N THR A 74 6.42 10.91 -4.12
CA THR A 74 5.45 10.44 -3.14
C THR A 74 4.24 11.36 -3.13
N HIS A 75 3.05 10.78 -3.33
CA HIS A 75 1.76 11.48 -3.33
C HIS A 75 0.92 11.08 -2.13
N TYR A 76 0.16 12.04 -1.62
CA TYR A 76 -0.72 11.87 -0.46
C TYR A 76 -2.15 12.23 -0.85
N PHE A 77 -3.07 11.30 -0.60
CA PHE A 77 -4.48 11.49 -0.90
C PHE A 77 -5.35 11.13 0.29
N THR A 78 -6.53 11.74 0.34
CA THR A 78 -7.61 11.30 1.23
C THR A 78 -8.74 10.79 0.34
N THR A 79 -9.15 9.54 0.55
CA THR A 79 -10.28 8.98 -0.18
C THR A 79 -11.59 9.65 0.24
N PRO A 80 -12.67 9.60 -0.56
CA PRO A 80 -13.98 10.09 -0.16
C PRO A 80 -14.54 9.46 1.13
N LYS A 81 -13.99 8.34 1.56
CA LYS A 81 -14.32 7.66 2.82
C LYS A 81 -13.47 8.11 4.01
N GLY A 82 -12.60 9.10 3.81
CA GLY A 82 -11.71 9.63 4.85
C GLY A 82 -10.45 8.80 5.12
N SER A 83 -10.19 7.74 4.35
CA SER A 83 -8.95 6.97 4.50
C SER A 83 -7.80 7.70 3.81
N ARG A 84 -6.67 7.83 4.49
CA ARG A 84 -5.43 8.33 3.87
C ARG A 84 -4.78 7.25 3.03
N VAL A 85 -4.14 7.69 1.95
CA VAL A 85 -3.40 6.83 1.04
C VAL A 85 -2.13 7.53 0.61
N THR A 86 -1.01 6.83 0.73
CA THR A 86 0.28 7.26 0.21
C THR A 86 0.67 6.42 -1.00
N ILE A 87 1.00 7.06 -2.10
CA ILE A 87 1.38 6.42 -3.36
C ILE A 87 2.80 6.85 -3.72
N VAL A 88 3.73 5.92 -3.69
CA VAL A 88 5.10 6.14 -4.17
C VAL A 88 5.17 5.76 -5.64
N CYS A 89 5.49 6.74 -6.47
CA CYS A 89 5.62 6.60 -7.91
C CYS A 89 7.10 6.56 -8.31
N ILE A 90 7.56 5.48 -8.93
CA ILE A 90 8.94 5.31 -9.39
C ILE A 90 8.96 4.42 -10.65
N PRO A 91 9.55 4.87 -11.76
CA PRO A 91 9.71 4.02 -12.95
C PRO A 91 10.71 2.91 -12.69
N VAL A 92 10.41 1.70 -13.18
CA VAL A 92 11.38 0.61 -13.16
C VAL A 92 12.36 0.79 -14.31
N LYS A 93 13.64 0.85 -13.96
CA LYS A 93 14.77 0.97 -14.89
C LYS A 93 15.73 -0.19 -14.65
N PRO A 94 15.64 -1.28 -15.44
CA PRO A 94 16.50 -2.46 -15.25
C PRO A 94 18.00 -2.17 -15.36
N GLU A 95 18.35 -1.12 -16.10
CA GLU A 95 19.72 -0.67 -16.33
C GLU A 95 20.26 0.27 -15.25
N ALA A 96 19.41 0.73 -14.32
CA ALA A 96 19.84 1.65 -13.28
C ALA A 96 20.74 0.95 -12.26
N ASP A 97 21.67 1.70 -11.68
CA ASP A 97 22.47 1.21 -10.57
C ASP A 97 21.57 0.89 -9.37
N GLY A 98 21.80 -0.28 -8.78
CA GLY A 98 20.98 -0.76 -7.65
C GLY A 98 21.13 0.11 -6.39
N ILE A 99 22.28 0.74 -6.20
CA ILE A 99 22.54 1.66 -5.07
C ILE A 99 21.74 2.95 -5.28
N ASP A 100 21.77 3.50 -6.49
CA ASP A 100 21.01 4.72 -6.81
C ASP A 100 19.52 4.51 -6.59
N VAL A 101 18.96 3.39 -7.08
CA VAL A 101 17.57 3.03 -6.85
C VAL A 101 17.25 2.83 -5.37
N ALA A 102 18.12 2.14 -4.63
CA ALA A 102 17.91 1.91 -3.21
C ALA A 102 17.92 3.23 -2.43
N THR A 103 18.86 4.12 -2.73
CA THR A 103 18.96 5.43 -2.10
C THR A 103 17.72 6.28 -2.38
N LEU A 104 17.22 6.26 -3.60
CA LEU A 104 16.00 6.97 -3.98
C LEU A 104 14.77 6.42 -3.22
N LEU A 105 14.63 5.10 -3.12
CA LEU A 105 13.53 4.48 -2.39
C LEU A 105 13.58 4.75 -0.88
N VAL A 106 14.78 4.85 -0.29
CA VAL A 106 14.95 5.28 1.10
C VAL A 106 14.54 6.75 1.25
N HIS A 107 14.89 7.61 0.30
CA HIS A 107 14.47 9.02 0.28
C HIS A 107 12.93 9.13 0.29
N GLU A 108 12.24 8.38 -0.59
CA GLU A 108 10.78 8.37 -0.60
C GLU A 108 10.19 7.79 0.69
N ALA A 109 10.84 6.78 1.29
CA ALA A 109 10.41 6.24 2.58
C ALA A 109 10.45 7.28 3.72
N VAL A 110 11.44 8.17 3.71
CA VAL A 110 11.52 9.29 4.66
C VAL A 110 10.32 10.22 4.49
N HIS A 111 9.97 10.58 3.26
CA HIS A 111 8.80 11.40 2.99
C HIS A 111 7.49 10.75 3.50
N VAL A 112 7.32 9.45 3.25
CA VAL A 112 6.16 8.70 3.76
C VAL A 112 6.05 8.78 5.28
N VAL A 113 7.16 8.56 5.98
CA VAL A 113 7.20 8.53 7.46
C VAL A 113 7.01 9.92 8.05
N GLN A 114 7.67 10.94 7.49
CA GLN A 114 7.52 12.32 7.97
C GLN A 114 6.09 12.85 7.81
N GLU A 115 5.44 12.56 6.67
CA GLU A 115 4.06 12.96 6.46
C GLU A 115 3.11 12.22 7.39
N TYR A 116 3.38 10.95 7.67
CA TYR A 116 2.60 10.19 8.64
C TYR A 116 2.68 10.79 10.04
N PHE A 117 3.87 11.08 10.55
CA PHE A 117 4.05 11.69 11.86
C PHE A 117 3.38 13.07 11.93
N ARG A 118 3.53 13.90 10.89
CA ARG A 118 2.83 15.18 10.79
C ARG A 118 1.31 15.00 10.86
N TYR A 119 0.79 14.00 10.20
CA TYR A 119 -0.66 13.73 10.19
C TYR A 119 -1.20 13.33 11.56
N ILE A 120 -0.49 12.51 12.31
CA ILE A 120 -0.93 12.12 13.67
C ILE A 120 -0.62 13.17 14.75
N GLY A 121 -0.03 14.31 14.37
CA GLY A 121 0.34 15.39 15.29
C GLY A 121 1.58 15.08 16.12
N GLU A 122 2.43 14.15 15.68
CA GLU A 122 3.71 13.84 16.33
C GLU A 122 4.84 14.59 15.64
N ASP A 123 5.08 15.82 16.08
CA ASP A 123 6.07 16.70 15.46
C ASP A 123 7.54 16.34 15.84
N ASN A 124 7.71 15.54 16.88
CA ASN A 124 9.05 15.15 17.37
C ASN A 124 9.04 13.68 17.83
N PRO A 125 8.91 12.73 16.90
CA PRO A 125 8.93 11.30 17.24
C PRO A 125 10.25 10.92 17.88
N GLY A 126 10.21 9.97 18.82
CA GLY A 126 11.45 9.41 19.36
C GLY A 126 12.32 8.85 18.24
N SER A 127 13.63 9.12 18.30
CA SER A 127 14.60 8.79 17.23
C SER A 127 14.57 7.32 16.80
N GLU A 128 14.40 6.39 17.74
CA GLU A 128 14.30 4.96 17.44
C GLU A 128 12.99 4.61 16.72
N ILE A 129 11.89 5.24 17.11
CA ILE A 129 10.57 5.02 16.48
C ILE A 129 10.63 5.50 15.02
N GLU A 130 11.18 6.69 14.79
CA GLU A 130 11.36 7.23 13.45
C GLU A 130 12.28 6.33 12.60
N ALA A 131 13.43 5.92 13.15
CA ALA A 131 14.39 5.07 12.47
C ALA A 131 13.77 3.72 12.07
N TYR A 132 13.04 3.06 12.97
CA TYR A 132 12.34 1.81 12.65
C TYR A 132 11.21 2.00 11.64
N ALA A 133 10.48 3.11 11.69
CA ALA A 133 9.43 3.41 10.71
C ALA A 133 10.04 3.59 9.30
N ILE A 134 11.14 4.34 9.19
CA ILE A 134 11.86 4.53 7.93
C ILE A 134 12.43 3.20 7.42
N GLN A 135 13.10 2.42 8.28
CA GLN A 135 13.64 1.11 7.94
C GLN A 135 12.56 0.18 7.37
N ASN A 136 11.43 0.09 8.06
CA ASN A 136 10.33 -0.79 7.66
C ASN A 136 9.69 -0.33 6.34
N THR A 137 9.43 0.96 6.20
CA THR A 137 8.89 1.54 4.96
C THR A 137 9.85 1.34 3.78
N SER A 138 11.15 1.56 3.99
CA SER A 138 12.19 1.31 2.98
C SER A 138 12.20 -0.16 2.55
N ALA A 139 12.15 -1.09 3.50
CA ALA A 139 12.12 -2.52 3.19
C ALA A 139 10.90 -2.90 2.33
N HIS A 140 9.72 -2.31 2.59
CA HIS A 140 8.52 -2.55 1.78
C HIS A 140 8.67 -2.01 0.36
N LEU A 141 9.20 -0.80 0.19
CA LEU A 141 9.42 -0.19 -1.13
C LEU A 141 10.48 -0.96 -1.94
N LEU A 142 11.61 -1.30 -1.32
CA LEU A 142 12.68 -2.09 -1.93
C LEU A 142 12.18 -3.47 -2.39
N ASN A 143 11.43 -4.17 -1.54
CA ASN A 143 10.84 -5.45 -1.91
C ASN A 143 9.83 -5.33 -3.06
N ALA A 144 8.99 -4.28 -3.06
CA ALA A 144 8.03 -4.04 -4.13
C ALA A 144 8.75 -3.77 -5.47
N TYR A 145 9.80 -2.96 -5.47
CA TYR A 145 10.62 -2.68 -6.64
C TYR A 145 11.32 -3.94 -7.16
N ARG A 146 11.96 -4.71 -6.27
CA ARG A 146 12.58 -6.00 -6.62
C ARG A 146 11.59 -6.97 -7.23
N ASP A 147 10.41 -7.15 -6.61
CA ASP A 147 9.37 -8.05 -7.12
C ASP A 147 8.84 -7.60 -8.49
N ARG A 148 8.96 -6.31 -8.80
CA ARG A 148 8.61 -5.77 -10.11
C ARG A 148 9.68 -6.02 -11.15
N LEU A 149 10.96 -5.89 -10.78
CA LEU A 149 12.09 -6.23 -11.65
C LEU A 149 12.15 -7.73 -11.95
N PHE A 150 11.90 -8.55 -10.93
CA PHE A 150 12.04 -10.01 -10.97
C PHE A 150 10.70 -10.67 -10.61
N PRO A 151 9.71 -10.64 -11.50
CA PRO A 151 8.40 -11.20 -11.21
C PRO A 151 8.51 -12.71 -10.99
N LYS A 152 7.96 -13.21 -9.88
CA LYS A 152 7.89 -14.64 -9.60
C LYS A 152 7.07 -15.33 -10.69
N PRO A 153 7.49 -16.52 -11.18
CA PRO A 153 6.71 -17.27 -12.14
C PRO A 153 5.31 -17.56 -11.58
N LYS A 154 4.30 -17.35 -12.42
CA LYS A 154 2.92 -17.69 -12.04
C LYS A 154 2.87 -19.19 -11.77
N LYS A 155 2.43 -19.59 -10.57
CA LYS A 155 2.11 -20.99 -10.30
C LYS A 155 1.05 -21.42 -11.31
N GLU A 156 1.39 -22.36 -12.18
CA GLU A 156 0.42 -23.01 -13.08
C GLU A 156 -0.71 -23.58 -12.20
N LYS A 157 -1.94 -23.22 -12.52
CA LYS A 157 -3.09 -23.90 -11.94
C LYS A 157 -3.01 -25.35 -12.42
N LYS A 158 -2.70 -26.27 -11.50
CA LYS A 158 -2.93 -27.69 -11.76
C LYS A 158 -4.42 -27.82 -12.11
N GLU A 159 -4.70 -28.12 -13.38
CA GLU A 159 -6.04 -28.53 -13.80
C GLU A 159 -6.40 -29.77 -12.99
N ALA A 160 -7.51 -29.67 -12.25
CA ALA A 160 -8.07 -30.79 -11.53
C ALA A 160 -8.41 -31.84 -12.57
N GLY A 161 -7.67 -32.98 -12.54
CA GLY A 161 -7.83 -34.08 -13.46
C GLY A 161 -9.30 -34.54 -13.51
N THR A 162 -9.85 -34.51 -14.70
CA THR A 162 -11.12 -35.16 -15.04
C THR A 162 -10.97 -36.67 -14.81
N THR A 163 -11.50 -37.14 -13.71
CA THR A 163 -11.63 -38.57 -13.44
C THR A 163 -12.66 -39.11 -14.42
N LEU A 164 -12.18 -39.74 -15.49
CA LEU A 164 -13.01 -40.60 -16.35
C LEU A 164 -13.43 -41.82 -15.53
N THR A 165 -14.64 -41.83 -15.03
CA THR A 165 -15.28 -43.03 -14.53
C THR A 165 -15.67 -43.90 -15.74
N ASN A 166 -14.84 -44.85 -16.09
CA ASN A 166 -15.24 -45.99 -16.89
C ASN A 166 -16.06 -46.91 -15.98
N ASN A 167 -17.33 -47.06 -16.27
CA ASN A 167 -18.19 -48.10 -15.68
C ASN A 167 -18.42 -49.18 -16.72
N PRO A 168 -18.25 -50.48 -16.39
CA PRO A 168 -18.43 -51.60 -17.28
C PRO A 168 -19.88 -51.86 -17.65
#